data_67945203cf5b5ea3c3b6491e48f9d6ab
#
_entry.id   67945203cf5b5ea3c3b6491e48f9d6ab
#
_cell.length_a   1.000
_cell.length_b   1.000
_cell.length_c   1.000
_cell.angle_alpha   90.00
_cell.angle_beta   90.00
_cell.angle_gamma   90.00
#
_symmetry.space_group_name_H-M   'P 1'
#
loop_
_entity.id
_entity.type
_entity.pdbx_description
1 polymer ?
#
loop_
_entity_poly.entity_id
_entity_poly.type
_entity_poly.pdbx_seq_one_letter_code
_entity_poly.pdbx_strand_id
1 'polypeptide(L)'
;YKSNLRNGQGTFTSASGNVKEGIFENGKFLYARKTPTARPKVIAKRQPNKSKSKRTASRPTKSTTVYNASSGTGFAVTKSGYVITNNHVIRGCMKVKIHQKGKTIPATVVSRDKLNDLALLKGDFKPSKVFRLSRKAPELMEDIFVVGYPFGTKVSSSVKVTKGIVSSLTGIGNNFSNIQIDAAIQPGNSGGPIVNEMGN
;
A
#
# COMPACT_ATOMS: atom_id res chain seq x y z
N TYR A 1 -8.30 -6.50 18.31
CA TYR A 1 -9.38 -6.63 19.31
C TYR A 1 -8.77 -7.19 20.61
N LYS A 2 -8.77 -6.42 21.72
CA LYS A 2 -8.50 -6.94 23.05
C LYS A 2 -9.78 -7.63 23.50
N SER A 3 -9.75 -8.91 23.84
CA SER A 3 -10.90 -9.68 24.32
C SER A 3 -12.10 -9.75 23.36
N ASN A 4 -11.85 -9.85 22.04
CA ASN A 4 -12.88 -9.90 20.99
C ASN A 4 -13.88 -8.71 20.97
N LEU A 5 -13.56 -7.62 21.68
CA LEU A 5 -14.36 -6.40 21.74
C LEU A 5 -13.76 -5.30 20.86
N ARG A 6 -14.64 -4.44 20.32
CA ARG A 6 -14.23 -3.30 19.48
C ARG A 6 -13.54 -2.26 20.33
N ASN A 7 -12.30 -1.88 19.94
CA ASN A 7 -11.52 -0.83 20.59
C ASN A 7 -10.86 0.06 19.54
N GLY A 8 -10.80 1.37 19.78
CA GLY A 8 -10.21 2.36 18.89
C GLY A 8 -11.18 2.95 17.87
N GLN A 9 -10.66 3.65 16.86
CA GLN A 9 -11.47 4.31 15.83
C GLN A 9 -11.98 3.28 14.81
N GLY A 10 -13.28 3.36 14.46
CA GLY A 10 -13.88 2.48 13.47
C GLY A 10 -15.29 2.89 13.08
N THR A 11 -15.82 2.19 12.10
CA THR A 11 -17.21 2.30 11.65
C THR A 11 -17.94 1.01 12.01
N PHE A 12 -19.09 1.13 12.62
CA PHE A 12 -19.99 0.03 12.94
C PHE A 12 -21.31 0.21 12.21
N THR A 13 -21.71 -0.82 11.47
CA THR A 13 -23.04 -0.90 10.85
C THR A 13 -23.85 -1.96 11.58
N SER A 14 -25.01 -1.57 12.13
CA SER A 14 -25.94 -2.51 12.76
C SER A 14 -26.68 -3.34 11.72
N ALA A 15 -27.29 -4.44 12.14
CA ALA A 15 -28.17 -5.26 11.28
C ALA A 15 -29.36 -4.47 10.70
N SER A 16 -29.77 -3.39 11.36
CA SER A 16 -30.81 -2.45 10.89
C SER A 16 -30.28 -1.37 9.93
N GLY A 17 -29.01 -1.44 9.51
CA GLY A 17 -28.39 -0.49 8.58
C GLY A 17 -27.88 0.81 9.21
N ASN A 18 -28.03 1.01 10.52
CA ASN A 18 -27.51 2.20 11.18
C ASN A 18 -25.98 2.19 11.26
N VAL A 19 -25.34 3.25 10.77
CA VAL A 19 -23.89 3.41 10.76
C VAL A 19 -23.45 4.35 11.89
N LYS A 20 -22.53 3.89 12.74
CA LYS A 20 -21.85 4.70 13.76
C LYS A 20 -20.35 4.74 13.45
N GLU A 21 -19.82 5.94 13.17
CA GLU A 21 -18.40 6.18 12.95
C GLU A 21 -17.82 6.97 14.13
N GLY A 22 -16.78 6.46 14.77
CA GLY A 22 -16.17 7.10 15.91
C GLY A 22 -15.25 6.20 16.71
N ILE A 23 -15.08 6.53 17.98
CA ILE A 23 -14.23 5.80 18.92
C ILE A 23 -15.08 4.80 19.70
N PHE A 24 -14.56 3.58 19.77
CA PHE A 24 -15.12 2.46 20.53
C PHE A 24 -14.16 2.05 21.63
N GLU A 25 -14.66 1.66 22.78
CA GLU A 25 -13.91 1.07 23.87
C GLU A 25 -14.71 -0.08 24.49
N ASN A 26 -14.08 -1.23 24.67
CA ASN A 26 -14.72 -2.43 25.21
C ASN A 26 -16.06 -2.78 24.56
N GLY A 27 -16.15 -2.59 23.24
CA GLY A 27 -17.35 -2.85 22.45
C GLY A 27 -18.39 -1.74 22.46
N LYS A 28 -18.26 -0.72 23.31
CA LYS A 28 -19.21 0.41 23.44
C LYS A 28 -18.75 1.57 22.54
N PHE A 29 -19.72 2.28 21.95
CA PHE A 29 -19.49 3.52 21.20
C PHE A 29 -19.37 4.68 22.20
N LEU A 30 -18.23 5.38 22.20
CA LEU A 30 -17.97 6.48 23.11
C LEU A 30 -18.40 7.83 22.52
N TYR A 31 -17.87 8.18 21.35
CA TYR A 31 -18.21 9.45 20.69
C TYR A 31 -17.95 9.38 19.18
N ALA A 32 -18.72 10.21 18.44
CA ALA A 32 -18.54 10.34 17.01
C ALA A 32 -17.28 11.14 16.68
N ARG A 33 -16.40 10.59 15.86
CA ARG A 33 -15.25 11.28 15.29
C ARG A 33 -15.31 11.15 13.79
N LYS A 34 -15.77 12.21 13.12
CA LYS A 34 -15.77 12.25 11.65
C LYS A 34 -14.32 12.31 11.16
N THR A 35 -13.97 11.41 10.26
CA THR A 35 -12.77 11.57 9.42
C THR A 35 -12.88 12.91 8.68
N PRO A 36 -11.81 13.71 8.53
CA PRO A 36 -11.87 14.94 7.75
C PRO A 36 -12.22 14.58 6.30
N THR A 37 -13.49 14.75 5.95
CA THR A 37 -13.92 14.65 4.56
C THR A 37 -13.36 15.83 3.79
N ALA A 38 -12.75 15.54 2.66
CA ALA A 38 -12.32 16.51 1.68
C ALA A 38 -13.42 17.54 1.40
N ARG A 39 -12.99 18.80 1.23
CA ARG A 39 -13.70 20.04 0.93
C ARG A 39 -15.10 19.91 0.33
N PRO A 40 -16.10 20.73 0.80
CA PRO A 40 -17.43 20.78 0.19
C PRO A 40 -17.35 21.35 -1.22
N LYS A 41 -17.91 20.64 -2.20
CA LYS A 41 -18.22 21.18 -3.51
C LYS A 41 -19.29 22.26 -3.34
N VAL A 42 -18.94 23.49 -3.69
CA VAL A 42 -19.88 24.59 -3.84
C VAL A 42 -20.86 24.24 -4.96
N ILE A 43 -22.11 24.04 -4.62
CA ILE A 43 -23.21 23.86 -5.57
C ILE A 43 -23.65 25.24 -6.02
N ALA A 44 -23.24 25.69 -7.18
CA ALA A 44 -23.80 26.85 -7.84
C ALA A 44 -25.19 26.46 -8.40
N LYS A 45 -26.24 27.11 -7.88
CA LYS A 45 -27.60 27.06 -8.44
C LYS A 45 -27.59 27.62 -9.85
N ARG A 46 -27.86 26.81 -10.85
CA ARG A 46 -28.17 27.26 -12.22
C ARG A 46 -29.67 27.28 -12.43
N GLN A 47 -30.17 28.44 -12.78
CA GLN A 47 -31.52 28.63 -13.35
C GLN A 47 -31.62 28.00 -14.75
N PRO A 48 -32.83 27.58 -15.16
CA PRO A 48 -33.03 26.96 -16.47
C PRO A 48 -33.14 28.03 -17.56
N ASN A 49 -32.26 28.00 -18.54
CA ASN A 49 -32.46 28.75 -19.77
C ASN A 49 -32.74 27.77 -20.93
N LYS A 50 -33.93 27.94 -21.51
CA LYS A 50 -34.36 27.25 -22.72
C LYS A 50 -33.67 27.86 -23.93
N SER A 51 -32.95 27.13 -24.71
CA SER A 51 -32.84 27.39 -26.14
C SER A 51 -32.52 26.09 -26.92
N LYS A 52 -33.11 26.06 -28.10
CA LYS A 52 -33.28 24.94 -29.03
C LYS A 52 -31.98 24.55 -29.78
N SER A 53 -31.86 23.28 -30.02
CA SER A 53 -31.44 22.67 -31.29
C SER A 53 -30.05 22.92 -31.87
N LYS A 54 -29.27 21.82 -31.97
CA LYS A 54 -28.84 21.25 -33.26
C LYS A 54 -28.16 19.91 -32.99
N ARG A 55 -28.68 18.87 -33.62
CA ARG A 55 -28.06 17.55 -33.71
C ARG A 55 -26.74 17.69 -34.44
N THR A 56 -25.66 17.40 -33.78
CA THR A 56 -24.36 17.12 -34.40
C THR A 56 -23.88 15.79 -33.86
N ALA A 57 -23.37 14.96 -34.78
CA ALA A 57 -23.00 13.59 -34.60
C ALA A 57 -22.14 13.33 -33.38
N SER A 58 -22.53 12.37 -32.56
CA SER A 58 -21.79 11.90 -31.41
C SER A 58 -20.52 11.18 -31.86
N ARG A 59 -19.38 11.84 -31.60
CA ARG A 59 -18.06 11.22 -31.58
C ARG A 59 -18.07 10.14 -30.48
N PRO A 60 -17.59 8.91 -30.72
CA PRO A 60 -17.59 7.87 -29.70
C PRO A 60 -16.72 8.33 -28.52
N THR A 61 -17.36 8.60 -27.40
CA THR A 61 -16.68 8.82 -26.12
C THR A 61 -15.99 7.53 -25.73
N LYS A 62 -14.64 7.53 -25.75
CA LYS A 62 -13.86 6.47 -25.11
C LYS A 62 -14.33 6.37 -23.66
N SER A 63 -14.98 5.28 -23.31
CA SER A 63 -15.28 4.93 -21.92
C SER A 63 -13.96 4.87 -21.15
N THR A 64 -13.69 5.89 -20.35
CA THR A 64 -12.57 5.89 -19.40
C THR A 64 -13.00 5.06 -18.21
N THR A 65 -12.81 3.76 -18.30
CA THR A 65 -12.94 2.88 -17.13
C THR A 65 -11.84 3.27 -16.13
N VAL A 66 -12.25 3.82 -15.00
CA VAL A 66 -11.31 4.14 -13.92
C VAL A 66 -10.94 2.84 -13.24
N TYR A 67 -9.70 2.40 -13.40
CA TYR A 67 -9.15 1.26 -12.69
C TYR A 67 -8.54 1.71 -11.37
N ASN A 68 -8.83 1.00 -10.29
CA ASN A 68 -8.13 1.20 -9.03
C ASN A 68 -6.65 0.86 -9.22
N ALA A 69 -5.79 1.84 -8.99
CA ALA A 69 -4.35 1.66 -9.02
C ALA A 69 -3.82 1.56 -7.59
N SER A 70 -3.04 0.53 -7.32
CA SER A 70 -2.24 0.38 -6.11
C SER A 70 -0.78 0.65 -6.42
N SER A 71 -0.03 1.17 -5.46
CA SER A 71 1.41 1.36 -5.58
C SER A 71 2.11 0.95 -4.28
N GLY A 72 3.35 0.51 -4.42
CA GLY A 72 4.21 0.11 -3.32
C GLY A 72 5.65 0.05 -3.78
N THR A 73 6.50 -0.51 -2.95
CA THR A 73 7.91 -0.73 -3.22
C THR A 73 8.14 -2.19 -3.62
N GLY A 74 9.19 -2.44 -4.34
CA GLY A 74 9.73 -3.77 -4.61
C GLY A 74 11.24 -3.69 -4.74
N PHE A 75 11.92 -4.80 -4.51
CA PHE A 75 13.37 -4.88 -4.60
C PHE A 75 13.83 -6.06 -5.43
N ALA A 76 14.86 -5.84 -6.21
CA ALA A 76 15.43 -6.86 -7.10
C ALA A 76 16.26 -7.87 -6.31
N VAL A 77 16.04 -9.15 -6.58
CA VAL A 77 16.75 -10.27 -5.94
C VAL A 77 17.64 -11.04 -6.93
N THR A 78 17.55 -10.75 -8.22
CA THR A 78 18.45 -11.31 -9.24
C THR A 78 18.81 -10.26 -10.29
N LYS A 79 19.96 -10.43 -10.92
CA LYS A 79 20.38 -9.59 -12.07
C LYS A 79 19.51 -9.78 -13.31
N SER A 80 18.71 -10.84 -13.37
CA SER A 80 17.79 -11.13 -14.46
C SER A 80 16.42 -10.46 -14.32
N GLY A 81 16.21 -9.62 -13.29
CA GLY A 81 14.99 -8.80 -13.15
C GLY A 81 13.87 -9.46 -12.35
N TYR A 82 14.18 -10.40 -11.45
CA TYR A 82 13.23 -10.85 -10.45
C TYR A 82 13.14 -9.84 -9.31
N VAL A 83 11.93 -9.53 -8.89
CA VAL A 83 11.61 -8.52 -7.87
C VAL A 83 10.65 -9.11 -6.86
N ILE A 84 10.93 -8.91 -5.57
CA ILE A 84 10.00 -9.22 -4.48
C ILE A 84 9.24 -7.95 -4.09
N THR A 85 7.97 -8.11 -3.78
CA THR A 85 7.08 -7.11 -3.20
C THR A 85 6.02 -7.79 -2.33
N ASN A 86 5.16 -7.02 -1.66
CA ASN A 86 4.01 -7.61 -0.96
C ASN A 86 2.89 -8.02 -1.94
N ASN A 87 2.20 -9.11 -1.62
CA ASN A 87 1.06 -9.58 -2.42
C ASN A 87 -0.10 -8.58 -2.42
N HIS A 88 -0.36 -7.88 -1.29
CA HIS A 88 -1.43 -6.88 -1.23
C HIS A 88 -1.19 -5.69 -2.18
N VAL A 89 0.07 -5.34 -2.48
CA VAL A 89 0.43 -4.26 -3.43
C VAL A 89 -0.07 -4.56 -4.85
N ILE A 90 -0.09 -5.84 -5.24
CA ILE A 90 -0.48 -6.28 -6.58
C ILE A 90 -1.83 -7.00 -6.62
N ARG A 91 -2.51 -7.09 -5.48
CA ARG A 91 -3.81 -7.77 -5.40
C ARG A 91 -4.86 -7.03 -6.21
N GLY A 92 -5.57 -7.76 -7.09
CA GLY A 92 -6.60 -7.19 -7.95
C GLY A 92 -6.07 -6.40 -9.15
N CYS A 93 -4.76 -6.26 -9.32
CA CYS A 93 -4.18 -5.58 -10.48
C CYS A 93 -4.29 -6.48 -11.72
N MET A 94 -4.86 -5.96 -12.81
CA MET A 94 -4.87 -6.62 -14.12
C MET A 94 -3.50 -6.51 -14.82
N LYS A 95 -2.77 -5.44 -14.55
CA LYS A 95 -1.43 -5.19 -15.11
C LYS A 95 -0.52 -4.68 -14.01
N VAL A 96 0.65 -5.28 -13.88
CA VAL A 96 1.70 -4.87 -12.95
C VAL A 96 2.82 -4.21 -13.74
N LYS A 97 3.37 -3.13 -13.18
CA LYS A 97 4.47 -2.38 -13.78
C LYS A 97 5.50 -2.06 -12.71
N ILE A 98 6.77 -2.13 -13.07
CA ILE A 98 7.91 -1.70 -12.26
C ILE A 98 8.36 -0.33 -12.74
N HIS A 99 8.46 0.62 -11.84
CA HIS A 99 9.03 1.93 -12.13
C HIS A 99 10.46 1.98 -11.60
N GLN A 100 11.43 2.22 -12.48
CA GLN A 100 12.85 2.29 -12.12
C GLN A 100 13.51 3.43 -12.91
N LYS A 101 14.13 4.39 -12.20
CA LYS A 101 14.88 5.51 -12.81
C LYS A 101 14.11 6.18 -13.96
N GLY A 102 12.84 6.49 -13.74
CA GLY A 102 11.97 7.14 -14.74
C GLY A 102 11.44 6.20 -15.83
N LYS A 103 11.87 4.96 -15.90
CA LYS A 103 11.37 3.96 -16.85
C LYS A 103 10.22 3.16 -16.25
N THR A 104 9.26 2.82 -17.09
CA THR A 104 8.13 1.94 -16.76
C THR A 104 8.28 0.62 -17.48
N ILE A 105 8.40 -0.46 -16.74
CA ILE A 105 8.70 -1.80 -17.23
C ILE A 105 7.50 -2.70 -16.94
N PRO A 106 6.87 -3.32 -17.93
CA PRO A 106 5.86 -4.34 -17.69
C PRO A 106 6.42 -5.48 -16.85
N ALA A 107 5.63 -5.99 -15.91
CA ALA A 107 6.04 -7.10 -15.07
C ALA A 107 5.00 -8.21 -15.06
N THR A 108 5.49 -9.45 -15.06
CA THR A 108 4.68 -10.66 -14.91
C THR A 108 4.74 -11.12 -13.46
N VAL A 109 3.62 -11.55 -12.92
CA VAL A 109 3.55 -12.18 -11.61
C VAL A 109 3.97 -13.65 -11.76
N VAL A 110 5.07 -14.03 -11.14
CA VAL A 110 5.61 -15.39 -11.20
C VAL A 110 5.00 -16.27 -10.13
N SER A 111 4.90 -15.74 -8.90
CA SER A 111 4.35 -16.48 -7.76
C SER A 111 3.75 -15.52 -6.74
N ARG A 112 2.84 -16.05 -5.92
CA ARG A 112 2.21 -15.32 -4.81
C ARG A 112 2.11 -16.21 -3.59
N ASP A 113 2.50 -15.68 -2.46
CA ASP A 113 2.20 -16.23 -1.15
C ASP A 113 1.23 -15.28 -0.44
N LYS A 114 -0.02 -15.69 -0.36
CA LYS A 114 -1.08 -14.88 0.27
C LYS A 114 -0.99 -14.91 1.80
N LEU A 115 -0.44 -15.99 2.36
CA LEU A 115 -0.33 -16.18 3.81
C LEU A 115 0.74 -15.26 4.39
N ASN A 116 1.91 -15.23 3.74
CA ASN A 116 3.04 -14.38 4.15
C ASN A 116 3.03 -13.01 3.46
N ASP A 117 1.99 -12.70 2.67
CA ASP A 117 1.84 -11.45 1.93
C ASP A 117 3.03 -11.13 1.02
N LEU A 118 3.56 -12.14 0.31
CA LEU A 118 4.68 -11.99 -0.62
C LEU A 118 4.26 -12.21 -2.06
N ALA A 119 4.95 -11.56 -2.98
CA ALA A 119 4.82 -11.79 -4.42
C ALA A 119 6.18 -11.70 -5.12
N LEU A 120 6.40 -12.60 -6.06
CA LEU A 120 7.56 -12.60 -6.95
C LEU A 120 7.13 -12.11 -8.33
N LEU A 121 7.77 -11.07 -8.80
CA LEU A 121 7.56 -10.48 -10.11
C LEU A 121 8.76 -10.71 -11.01
N LYS A 122 8.53 -10.74 -12.33
CA LYS A 122 9.57 -10.76 -13.35
C LYS A 122 9.36 -9.58 -14.30
N GLY A 123 10.35 -8.70 -14.40
CA GLY A 123 10.43 -7.66 -15.41
C GLY A 123 11.58 -7.93 -16.37
N ASP A 124 11.49 -7.38 -17.58
CA ASP A 124 12.59 -7.43 -18.55
C ASP A 124 13.51 -6.21 -18.36
N PHE A 125 14.44 -6.34 -17.41
CA PHE A 125 15.45 -5.33 -17.12
C PHE A 125 16.62 -5.92 -16.34
N LYS A 126 17.74 -5.20 -16.37
CA LYS A 126 18.92 -5.52 -15.56
C LYS A 126 19.02 -4.52 -14.41
N PRO A 127 18.70 -4.92 -13.17
CA PRO A 127 18.80 -4.03 -12.02
C PRO A 127 20.27 -3.68 -11.73
N SER A 128 20.52 -2.42 -11.37
CA SER A 128 21.88 -1.95 -11.02
C SER A 128 22.37 -2.51 -9.68
N LYS A 129 21.43 -2.79 -8.78
CA LYS A 129 21.69 -3.44 -7.47
C LYS A 129 20.71 -4.59 -7.28
N VAL A 130 21.18 -5.61 -6.59
CA VAL A 130 20.43 -6.79 -6.20
C VAL A 130 20.59 -6.94 -4.69
N PHE A 131 19.49 -7.09 -3.98
CA PHE A 131 19.52 -7.37 -2.55
C PHE A 131 19.78 -8.86 -2.33
N ARG A 132 20.65 -9.17 -1.39
CA ARG A 132 20.85 -10.54 -0.91
C ARG A 132 19.87 -10.81 0.21
N LEU A 133 19.27 -12.00 0.21
CA LEU A 133 18.44 -12.42 1.31
C LEU A 133 19.35 -12.98 2.41
N SER A 134 19.21 -12.44 3.63
CA SER A 134 19.92 -12.98 4.79
C SER A 134 19.48 -14.43 5.06
N ARG A 135 20.43 -15.28 5.42
CA ARG A 135 20.18 -16.63 5.93
C ARG A 135 20.15 -16.66 7.46
N LYS A 136 20.65 -15.58 8.09
CA LYS A 136 20.60 -15.41 9.53
C LYS A 136 19.26 -14.81 9.91
N ALA A 137 18.62 -15.34 10.93
CA ALA A 137 17.45 -14.72 11.53
C ALA A 137 17.86 -13.37 12.15
N PRO A 138 16.96 -12.37 12.15
CA PRO A 138 17.23 -11.11 12.80
C PRO A 138 17.36 -11.32 14.31
N GLU A 139 18.14 -10.45 14.97
CA GLU A 139 18.31 -10.45 16.43
C GLU A 139 17.52 -9.29 17.05
N LEU A 140 17.09 -9.48 18.30
CA LEU A 140 16.47 -8.41 19.08
C LEU A 140 17.46 -7.26 19.24
N MET A 141 17.00 -6.00 19.10
CA MET A 141 17.82 -4.80 19.14
C MET A 141 18.77 -4.62 17.93
N GLU A 142 18.72 -5.52 16.92
CA GLU A 142 19.50 -5.34 15.70
C GLU A 142 19.10 -4.04 14.98
N ASP A 143 20.08 -3.22 14.62
CA ASP A 143 19.89 -2.03 13.79
C ASP A 143 19.40 -2.41 12.39
N ILE A 144 18.31 -1.79 11.94
CA ILE A 144 17.72 -2.04 10.62
C ILE A 144 17.39 -0.75 9.88
N PHE A 145 17.34 -0.87 8.56
CA PHE A 145 16.96 0.21 7.66
C PHE A 145 15.80 -0.26 6.78
N VAL A 146 14.70 0.47 6.83
CA VAL A 146 13.56 0.27 5.94
C VAL A 146 13.78 1.13 4.70
N VAL A 147 13.76 0.50 3.53
CA VAL A 147 14.04 1.16 2.25
C VAL A 147 12.78 1.13 1.39
N GLY A 148 12.35 2.28 0.88
CA GLY A 148 11.14 2.33 0.07
C GLY A 148 10.88 3.65 -0.63
N TYR A 149 9.70 3.71 -1.26
CA TYR A 149 9.19 4.89 -1.96
C TYR A 149 7.87 5.33 -1.32
N PRO A 150 7.91 5.96 -0.12
CA PRO A 150 6.70 6.41 0.56
C PRO A 150 5.94 7.39 -0.32
N PHE A 151 4.61 7.22 -0.34
CA PHE A 151 3.66 7.99 -1.15
C PHE A 151 3.87 7.89 -2.68
N GLY A 152 4.74 6.95 -3.13
CA GLY A 152 5.01 6.71 -4.54
C GLY A 152 5.58 7.93 -5.29
N THR A 153 5.50 7.89 -6.61
CA THR A 153 6.05 8.95 -7.49
C THR A 153 5.33 10.29 -7.36
N LYS A 154 4.17 10.35 -6.70
CA LYS A 154 3.41 11.60 -6.48
C LYS A 154 4.14 12.58 -5.57
N VAL A 155 4.96 12.08 -4.64
CA VAL A 155 5.70 12.90 -3.67
C VAL A 155 7.18 12.99 -4.05
N SER A 156 7.81 11.87 -4.40
CA SER A 156 9.22 11.85 -4.77
C SER A 156 9.57 10.55 -5.50
N SER A 157 10.40 10.66 -6.53
CA SER A 157 10.99 9.51 -7.21
C SER A 157 12.26 9.00 -6.52
N SER A 158 12.70 9.65 -5.45
CA SER A 158 13.88 9.26 -4.69
C SER A 158 13.53 8.23 -3.62
N VAL A 159 14.39 7.23 -3.46
CA VAL A 159 14.29 6.27 -2.38
C VAL A 159 14.41 6.98 -1.02
N LYS A 160 13.64 6.54 -0.06
CA LYS A 160 13.73 6.98 1.34
C LYS A 160 14.23 5.82 2.18
N VAL A 161 14.98 6.16 3.22
CA VAL A 161 15.50 5.21 4.18
C VAL A 161 15.14 5.72 5.57
N THR A 162 14.57 4.85 6.39
CA THR A 162 14.33 5.12 7.82
C THR A 162 15.07 4.07 8.64
N LYS A 163 15.75 4.51 9.70
CA LYS A 163 16.44 3.64 10.64
C LYS A 163 15.53 3.29 11.81
N GLY A 164 15.70 2.11 12.36
CA GLY A 164 15.10 1.63 13.60
C GLY A 164 15.80 0.37 14.05
N ILE A 165 15.20 -0.35 14.98
CA ILE A 165 15.68 -1.62 15.51
C ILE A 165 14.60 -2.71 15.40
N VAL A 166 15.03 -3.96 15.52
CA VAL A 166 14.12 -5.09 15.75
C VAL A 166 13.64 -5.03 17.19
N SER A 167 12.37 -4.69 17.40
CA SER A 167 11.75 -4.53 18.72
C SER A 167 11.06 -5.79 19.23
N SER A 168 10.77 -6.78 18.35
CA SER A 168 10.30 -8.12 18.72
C SER A 168 10.59 -9.11 17.61
N LEU A 169 10.93 -10.35 17.99
CA LEU A 169 11.14 -11.47 17.06
C LEU A 169 9.85 -12.19 16.69
N THR A 170 8.71 -11.72 17.16
CA THR A 170 7.40 -12.24 16.82
C THR A 170 6.45 -11.11 16.46
N GLY A 171 5.53 -11.36 15.53
CA GLY A 171 4.46 -10.45 15.20
C GLY A 171 3.26 -10.54 16.16
N ILE A 172 2.17 -9.87 15.80
CA ILE A 172 0.93 -9.86 16.56
C ILE A 172 0.40 -11.32 16.71
N GLY A 173 -0.05 -11.66 17.91
CA GLY A 173 -0.56 -13.00 18.20
C GLY A 173 0.53 -14.09 18.22
N ASN A 174 1.78 -13.73 18.54
CA ASN A 174 2.93 -14.64 18.54
C ASN A 174 3.23 -15.26 17.16
N ASN A 175 2.95 -14.52 16.10
CA ASN A 175 3.26 -14.98 14.75
C ASN A 175 4.78 -14.93 14.51
N PHE A 176 5.42 -16.11 14.46
CA PHE A 176 6.86 -16.26 14.24
C PHE A 176 7.30 -15.97 12.78
N SER A 177 6.35 -15.82 11.84
CA SER A 177 6.67 -15.41 10.46
C SER A 177 6.88 -13.90 10.32
N ASN A 178 6.62 -13.13 11.36
CA ASN A 178 6.72 -11.68 11.36
C ASN A 178 7.59 -11.22 12.53
N ILE A 179 8.31 -10.14 12.33
CA ILE A 179 9.02 -9.39 13.38
C ILE A 179 8.33 -8.05 13.60
N GLN A 180 8.58 -7.43 14.74
CA GLN A 180 8.18 -6.03 14.98
C GLN A 180 9.43 -5.15 14.92
N ILE A 181 9.25 -3.97 14.37
CA ILE A 181 10.28 -2.95 14.24
C ILE A 181 9.73 -1.59 14.71
N ASP A 182 10.58 -0.68 15.13
CA ASP A 182 10.21 0.67 15.53
C ASP A 182 10.54 1.74 14.47
N ALA A 183 11.12 1.33 13.32
CA ALA A 183 11.37 2.23 12.21
C ALA A 183 10.08 2.88 11.69
N ALA A 184 10.14 4.15 11.35
CA ALA A 184 9.01 4.86 10.76
C ALA A 184 8.63 4.27 9.38
N ILE A 185 7.39 3.78 9.25
CA ILE A 185 6.85 3.23 8.01
C ILE A 185 5.72 4.13 7.50
N GLN A 186 5.73 4.39 6.19
CA GLN A 186 4.73 5.21 5.51
C GLN A 186 4.06 4.40 4.38
N PRO A 187 2.81 4.76 3.99
CA PRO A 187 2.17 4.19 2.80
C PRO A 187 3.08 4.29 1.57
N GLY A 188 3.29 3.18 0.87
CA GLY A 188 4.23 3.08 -0.25
C GLY A 188 5.53 2.36 0.09
N ASN A 189 5.90 2.21 1.38
CA ASN A 189 7.01 1.34 1.80
C ASN A 189 6.66 -0.16 1.68
N SER A 190 5.38 -0.50 1.64
CA SER A 190 4.90 -1.89 1.47
C SER A 190 5.62 -2.59 0.33
N GLY A 191 6.21 -3.74 0.61
CA GLY A 191 7.00 -4.54 -0.32
C GLY A 191 8.47 -4.12 -0.45
N GLY A 192 8.91 -3.08 0.26
CA GLY A 192 10.30 -2.69 0.35
C GLY A 192 11.12 -3.62 1.27
N PRO A 193 12.44 -3.70 1.06
CA PRO A 193 13.31 -4.49 1.91
C PRO A 193 13.54 -3.81 3.27
N ILE A 194 13.70 -4.63 4.28
CA ILE A 194 14.35 -4.27 5.53
C ILE A 194 15.74 -4.84 5.44
N VAL A 195 16.75 -4.03 5.66
CA VAL A 195 18.16 -4.46 5.58
C VAL A 195 18.89 -4.11 6.87
N ASN A 196 19.90 -4.90 7.20
CA ASN A 196 20.84 -4.59 8.28
C ASN A 196 21.94 -3.63 7.79
N GLU A 197 22.90 -3.31 8.63
CA GLU A 197 24.04 -2.43 8.29
C GLU A 197 24.90 -2.96 7.13
N MET A 198 24.92 -4.27 6.91
CA MET A 198 25.62 -4.90 5.79
C MET A 198 24.83 -4.85 4.48
N GLY A 199 23.57 -4.39 4.51
CA GLY A 199 22.69 -4.30 3.34
C GLY A 199 22.08 -5.64 2.91
N ASN A 200 21.98 -6.60 3.84
CA ASN A 200 21.36 -7.91 3.65
C ASN A 200 19.96 -7.94 4.22
#